data_8448aa94964d3f9b538650bc8594a53e
#
_entry.id   8448aa94964d3f9b538650bc8594a53e
#
_cell.length_a   1.000
_cell.length_b   1.000
_cell.length_c   1.000
_cell.angle_alpha   90.00
_cell.angle_beta   90.00
_cell.angle_gamma   90.00
#
_symmetry.space_group_name_H-M   'P 1'
#
loop_
_entity.id
_entity.type
_entity.pdbx_description
1 polymer ?
#
loop_
_entity_poly.entity_id
_entity_poly.type
_entity_poly.pdbx_seq_one_letter_code
_entity_poly.pdbx_strand_id
1 'polypeptide(L)'
;MTATVTGSSAERTVVPYHHAYPLRCITLFLTLVLSAAVSLRGASRVLAVLGLAGPAPTWFTGRLWLLRLGYYQLTRPKVPATDWVWIIDHTVQIGPEKCLVILGLRLSQMPVGAAGLRHADVELLDLVPVQKSNGTVVYQQLENVVAQTGVPREILSDHGSDLKVGTEQFCQHHPETCAVYDIKHKTATVLKREWEDEATWREFLHLAGQTKQSLQQTALASWAPPTQKVKARDLNVAPLVTWGQRILVCLDQPEADWPTPEPDRVHEKLDWVKRFRPALAEWAELFAVSTMTESVVRHQGLTAETPAALAQRLQPLVHTERGQRIRQELLTFVTAQAAPARPKERLVGSSEVIESVLGKLKRIEQDQAAGGFTGLVLSLGAIVSQATEAVIQKALETVSTQDVWTGCHETLGKSVQAQRRQLMELVKRAEQKRDQLPATT
;
A
#
# COMPACT_ATOMS: atom_id res chain seq x y z
N MET A 1 -61.24 -1.94 -20.14
CA MET A 1 -60.36 -1.95 -18.94
C MET A 1 -59.04 -1.33 -19.34
N THR A 2 -58.88 -0.07 -19.01
CA THR A 2 -57.72 0.75 -19.32
C THR A 2 -56.68 0.60 -18.20
N ALA A 3 -55.55 0.00 -18.47
CA ALA A 3 -54.44 -0.06 -17.52
C ALA A 3 -53.76 1.30 -17.46
N THR A 4 -53.91 1.97 -16.34
CA THR A 4 -53.18 3.22 -16.04
C THR A 4 -51.76 2.87 -15.65
N VAL A 5 -50.80 3.17 -16.53
CA VAL A 5 -49.38 3.14 -16.20
C VAL A 5 -49.10 4.36 -15.32
N THR A 6 -48.95 4.10 -14.02
CA THR A 6 -48.46 5.10 -13.08
C THR A 6 -47.01 5.42 -13.37
N GLY A 7 -46.75 6.68 -13.70
CA GLY A 7 -45.43 7.17 -14.03
C GLY A 7 -44.41 6.93 -12.91
N SER A 8 -43.24 6.50 -13.30
CA SER A 8 -41.99 6.47 -12.57
C SER A 8 -41.76 7.84 -11.90
N SER A 9 -41.63 7.86 -10.58
CA SER A 9 -41.13 9.01 -9.85
C SER A 9 -39.76 9.38 -10.41
N ALA A 10 -39.68 10.51 -11.10
CA ALA A 10 -38.41 11.07 -11.50
C ALA A 10 -37.54 11.24 -10.22
N GLU A 11 -36.51 10.39 -10.05
CA GLU A 11 -35.50 10.57 -9.00
C GLU A 11 -35.01 12.02 -9.11
N ARG A 12 -35.25 12.81 -8.08
CA ARG A 12 -34.77 14.20 -8.03
C ARG A 12 -33.27 14.19 -8.16
N THR A 13 -32.74 14.70 -9.25
CA THR A 13 -31.30 14.83 -9.49
C THR A 13 -30.73 15.80 -8.49
N VAL A 14 -30.05 15.31 -7.45
CA VAL A 14 -29.40 16.14 -6.44
C VAL A 14 -28.13 16.73 -7.03
N VAL A 15 -28.04 18.07 -7.07
CA VAL A 15 -26.82 18.80 -7.42
C VAL A 15 -26.28 19.44 -6.14
N PRO A 16 -25.05 19.16 -5.70
CA PRO A 16 -24.50 19.79 -4.51
C PRO A 16 -24.41 21.32 -4.69
N TYR A 17 -24.52 22.05 -3.59
CA TYR A 17 -24.47 23.51 -3.59
C TYR A 17 -23.20 24.03 -4.26
N HIS A 18 -23.32 25.02 -5.13
CA HIS A 18 -22.22 25.55 -5.96
C HIS A 18 -21.55 24.55 -6.92
N HIS A 19 -22.21 23.48 -7.29
CA HIS A 19 -21.71 22.53 -8.30
C HIS A 19 -22.56 22.55 -9.57
N ALA A 20 -21.89 22.27 -10.72
CA ALA A 20 -22.55 22.17 -12.02
C ALA A 20 -22.96 20.72 -12.37
N TYR A 21 -22.51 19.73 -11.61
CA TYR A 21 -22.70 18.31 -11.93
C TYR A 21 -23.58 17.63 -10.86
N PRO A 22 -24.47 16.72 -11.29
CA PRO A 22 -25.26 15.91 -10.36
C PRO A 22 -24.37 15.06 -9.45
N LEU A 23 -24.79 14.89 -8.19
CA LEU A 23 -24.07 14.08 -7.20
C LEU A 23 -23.77 12.66 -7.71
N ARG A 24 -24.75 12.03 -8.39
CA ARG A 24 -24.55 10.72 -9.02
C ARG A 24 -23.43 10.69 -10.04
N CYS A 25 -23.27 11.75 -10.84
CA CYS A 25 -22.16 11.87 -11.80
C CYS A 25 -20.81 11.97 -11.08
N ILE A 26 -20.75 12.76 -10.02
CA ILE A 26 -19.54 12.93 -9.19
C ILE A 26 -19.18 11.61 -8.50
N THR A 27 -20.16 10.94 -7.89
CA THR A 27 -19.98 9.66 -7.22
C THR A 27 -19.48 8.58 -8.20
N LEU A 28 -20.08 8.49 -9.39
CA LEU A 28 -19.64 7.54 -10.41
C LEU A 28 -18.21 7.81 -10.86
N PHE A 29 -17.84 9.09 -11.09
CA PHE A 29 -16.47 9.45 -11.44
C PHE A 29 -15.48 8.98 -10.36
N LEU A 30 -15.76 9.30 -9.09
CA LEU A 30 -14.90 8.91 -7.97
C LEU A 30 -14.86 7.39 -7.79
N THR A 31 -15.96 6.68 -7.98
CA THR A 31 -16.01 5.21 -7.95
C THR A 31 -15.15 4.59 -9.04
N LEU A 32 -15.21 5.11 -10.27
CA LEU A 32 -14.35 4.64 -11.36
C LEU A 32 -12.86 4.78 -11.02
N VAL A 33 -12.47 5.91 -10.43
CA VAL A 33 -11.06 6.15 -10.04
C VAL A 33 -10.67 5.32 -8.81
N LEU A 34 -11.49 5.36 -7.75
CA LEU A 34 -11.14 4.77 -6.46
C LEU A 34 -11.38 3.26 -6.40
N SER A 35 -12.38 2.73 -7.07
CA SER A 35 -12.75 1.30 -6.97
C SER A 35 -12.36 0.51 -8.20
N ALA A 36 -12.58 1.05 -9.40
CA ALA A 36 -12.28 0.38 -10.65
C ALA A 36 -10.86 0.68 -11.18
N ALA A 37 -10.05 1.46 -10.46
CA ALA A 37 -8.69 1.84 -10.84
C ALA A 37 -8.57 2.47 -12.23
N VAL A 38 -9.62 3.17 -12.68
CA VAL A 38 -9.62 3.90 -13.95
C VAL A 38 -8.86 5.22 -13.76
N SER A 39 -8.04 5.59 -14.74
CA SER A 39 -7.35 6.89 -14.69
C SER A 39 -8.35 8.07 -14.72
N LEU A 40 -7.95 9.23 -14.20
CA LEU A 40 -8.79 10.45 -14.22
C LEU A 40 -9.29 10.79 -15.63
N ARG A 41 -8.41 10.63 -16.65
CA ARG A 41 -8.79 10.84 -18.06
C ARG A 41 -9.71 9.75 -18.57
N GLY A 42 -9.49 8.50 -18.15
CA GLY A 42 -10.35 7.36 -18.46
C GLY A 42 -11.75 7.55 -17.90
N ALA A 43 -11.88 7.94 -16.63
CA ALA A 43 -13.17 8.21 -16.00
C ALA A 43 -13.95 9.33 -16.72
N SER A 44 -13.27 10.41 -17.11
CA SER A 44 -13.87 11.48 -17.93
C SER A 44 -14.43 10.94 -19.26
N ARG A 45 -13.68 10.09 -19.96
CA ARG A 45 -14.11 9.47 -21.23
C ARG A 45 -15.30 8.51 -21.04
N VAL A 46 -15.28 7.68 -19.98
CA VAL A 46 -16.38 6.77 -19.67
C VAL A 46 -17.68 7.56 -19.44
N LEU A 47 -17.62 8.65 -18.66
CA LEU A 47 -18.79 9.50 -18.42
C LEU A 47 -19.28 10.20 -19.68
N ALA A 48 -18.37 10.59 -20.58
CA ALA A 48 -18.74 11.16 -21.88
C ALA A 48 -19.52 10.17 -22.74
N VAL A 49 -19.10 8.90 -22.77
CA VAL A 49 -19.81 7.82 -23.52
C VAL A 49 -21.17 7.52 -22.90
N LEU A 50 -21.27 7.54 -21.58
CA LEU A 50 -22.54 7.23 -20.88
C LEU A 50 -23.59 8.32 -21.03
N GLY A 51 -23.22 9.55 -21.41
CA GLY A 51 -24.17 10.64 -21.64
C GLY A 51 -25.00 11.04 -20.42
N LEU A 52 -24.53 10.78 -19.21
CA LEU A 52 -25.24 11.03 -17.97
C LEU A 52 -25.33 12.51 -17.65
N ALA A 53 -26.39 13.19 -18.07
CA ALA A 53 -26.75 14.54 -17.69
C ALA A 53 -25.79 15.69 -18.13
N GLY A 54 -25.78 16.00 -19.42
CA GLY A 54 -25.08 17.19 -19.93
C GLY A 54 -23.59 16.93 -20.29
N PRO A 55 -22.76 17.96 -20.42
CA PRO A 55 -21.36 17.80 -20.80
C PRO A 55 -20.61 17.01 -19.72
N ALA A 56 -19.79 16.04 -20.16
CA ALA A 56 -19.00 15.20 -19.26
C ALA A 56 -17.97 16.06 -18.48
N PRO A 57 -17.70 15.73 -17.21
CA PRO A 57 -16.68 16.43 -16.44
C PRO A 57 -15.30 16.21 -17.04
N THR A 58 -14.47 17.24 -17.03
CA THR A 58 -13.07 17.08 -17.42
C THR A 58 -12.30 16.26 -16.38
N TRP A 59 -11.18 15.68 -16.77
CA TRP A 59 -10.28 15.01 -15.83
C TRP A 59 -9.80 15.94 -14.71
N PHE A 60 -9.65 17.24 -14.99
CA PHE A 60 -9.25 18.24 -14.01
C PHE A 60 -10.36 18.49 -12.98
N THR A 61 -11.61 18.59 -13.43
CA THR A 61 -12.78 18.71 -12.55
C THR A 61 -12.87 17.48 -11.61
N GLY A 62 -12.73 16.29 -12.17
CA GLY A 62 -12.73 15.06 -11.36
C GLY A 62 -11.55 14.99 -10.39
N ARG A 63 -10.38 15.48 -10.78
CA ARG A 63 -9.24 15.62 -9.87
C ARG A 63 -9.56 16.55 -8.69
N LEU A 64 -10.22 17.66 -8.92
CA LEU A 64 -10.63 18.58 -7.85
C LEU A 64 -11.61 17.91 -6.88
N TRP A 65 -12.57 17.13 -7.35
CA TRP A 65 -13.46 16.35 -6.48
C TRP A 65 -12.70 15.35 -5.62
N LEU A 66 -11.76 14.63 -6.22
CA LEU A 66 -10.91 13.68 -5.51
C LEU A 66 -10.11 14.36 -4.39
N LEU A 67 -9.50 15.51 -4.68
CA LEU A 67 -8.70 16.26 -3.71
C LEU A 67 -9.58 16.87 -2.59
N ARG A 68 -10.76 17.38 -2.92
CA ARG A 68 -11.71 17.90 -1.91
C ARG A 68 -12.20 16.81 -0.97
N LEU A 69 -12.54 15.63 -1.50
CA LEU A 69 -12.88 14.47 -0.68
C LEU A 69 -11.71 14.06 0.23
N GLY A 70 -10.49 13.99 -0.32
CA GLY A 70 -9.31 13.64 0.44
C GLY A 70 -8.96 14.65 1.53
N TYR A 71 -9.02 15.93 1.23
CA TYR A 71 -8.77 17.01 2.18
C TYR A 71 -9.84 17.06 3.28
N TYR A 72 -11.11 16.83 2.92
CA TYR A 72 -12.20 16.68 3.90
C TYR A 72 -11.91 15.55 4.89
N GLN A 73 -11.47 14.39 4.41
CA GLN A 73 -11.13 13.27 5.28
C GLN A 73 -9.95 13.56 6.20
N LEU A 74 -8.97 14.33 5.73
CA LEU A 74 -7.83 14.75 6.54
C LEU A 74 -8.25 15.73 7.63
N THR A 75 -9.07 16.74 7.29
CA THR A 75 -9.35 17.90 8.16
C THR A 75 -10.63 17.77 8.99
N ARG A 76 -11.52 16.82 8.67
CA ARG A 76 -12.73 16.60 9.47
C ARG A 76 -12.39 16.22 10.92
N PRO A 77 -13.17 16.67 11.90
CA PRO A 77 -12.97 16.29 13.30
C PRO A 77 -12.93 14.77 13.47
N LYS A 78 -12.00 14.29 14.30
CA LYS A 78 -11.90 12.89 14.72
C LYS A 78 -12.58 12.71 16.06
N VAL A 79 -12.97 11.47 16.36
CA VAL A 79 -13.59 11.15 17.66
C VAL A 79 -12.46 10.90 18.68
N PRO A 80 -12.32 11.70 19.73
CA PRO A 80 -11.34 11.42 20.78
C PRO A 80 -11.67 10.10 21.49
N ALA A 81 -10.67 9.23 21.62
CA ALA A 81 -10.83 7.92 22.26
C ALA A 81 -9.49 7.29 22.66
N THR A 82 -9.57 6.27 23.50
CA THR A 82 -8.40 5.57 24.08
C THR A 82 -8.10 4.23 23.41
N ASP A 83 -8.85 3.85 22.38
CA ASP A 83 -8.72 2.58 21.67
C ASP A 83 -8.30 2.76 20.19
N TRP A 84 -7.69 3.90 19.86
CA TRP A 84 -7.10 4.11 18.56
C TRP A 84 -5.89 3.21 18.34
N VAL A 85 -5.80 2.65 17.14
CA VAL A 85 -4.59 2.07 16.56
C VAL A 85 -4.11 3.04 15.49
N TRP A 86 -2.86 3.47 15.57
CA TRP A 86 -2.21 4.24 14.53
C TRP A 86 -1.29 3.34 13.72
N ILE A 87 -1.53 3.24 12.42
CA ILE A 87 -0.68 2.53 11.47
C ILE A 87 0.12 3.58 10.75
N ILE A 88 1.44 3.55 10.91
CA ILE A 88 2.32 4.61 10.41
C ILE A 88 3.34 4.07 9.43
N ASP A 89 3.54 4.81 8.34
CA ASP A 89 4.56 4.51 7.34
C ASP A 89 4.97 5.78 6.58
N HIS A 90 6.15 5.75 5.96
CA HIS A 90 6.61 6.80 5.08
C HIS A 90 6.32 6.46 3.61
N THR A 91 5.69 7.40 2.89
CA THR A 91 5.73 7.36 1.44
C THR A 91 6.89 8.22 0.92
N VAL A 92 7.77 7.60 0.12
CA VAL A 92 8.88 8.29 -0.53
C VAL A 92 8.46 8.61 -1.96
N GLN A 93 8.51 9.88 -2.34
CA GLN A 93 8.10 10.28 -3.68
C GLN A 93 9.27 10.76 -4.54
N ILE A 94 10.12 11.66 -4.07
CA ILE A 94 11.29 12.12 -4.84
C ILE A 94 12.44 12.49 -3.90
N GLY A 95 13.61 11.91 -4.15
CA GLY A 95 14.83 12.23 -3.42
C GLY A 95 14.68 11.98 -1.90
N PRO A 96 15.17 12.88 -1.05
CA PRO A 96 15.12 12.73 0.40
C PRO A 96 13.74 13.10 1.01
N GLU A 97 12.84 13.70 0.24
CA GLU A 97 11.52 14.09 0.72
C GLU A 97 10.67 12.86 1.00
N LYS A 98 10.21 12.74 2.23
CA LYS A 98 9.29 11.69 2.71
C LYS A 98 8.01 12.33 3.20
N CYS A 99 6.92 11.58 3.19
CA CYS A 99 5.68 11.99 3.84
C CYS A 99 5.31 10.92 4.85
N LEU A 100 5.25 11.28 6.13
CA LEU A 100 4.68 10.41 7.13
C LEU A 100 3.16 10.36 6.95
N VAL A 101 2.63 9.16 6.80
CA VAL A 101 1.20 8.88 6.72
C VAL A 101 0.78 8.18 8.00
N ILE A 102 -0.25 8.70 8.66
CA ILE A 102 -0.84 8.11 9.85
C ILE A 102 -2.28 7.72 9.52
N LEU A 103 -2.52 6.41 9.45
CA LEU A 103 -3.87 5.86 9.35
C LEU A 103 -4.34 5.43 10.75
N GLY A 104 -5.62 5.63 11.03
CA GLY A 104 -6.23 5.23 12.29
C GLY A 104 -7.37 4.25 12.11
N LEU A 105 -7.53 3.38 13.09
CA LEU A 105 -8.75 2.60 13.28
C LEU A 105 -9.03 2.47 14.78
N ARG A 106 -10.28 2.18 15.12
CA ARG A 106 -10.70 1.93 16.50
C ARG A 106 -10.73 0.43 16.78
N LEU A 107 -10.07 -0.04 17.85
CA LEU A 107 -10.13 -1.45 18.24
C LEU A 107 -11.58 -1.93 18.44
N SER A 108 -12.42 -1.07 18.99
CA SER A 108 -13.86 -1.34 19.18
C SER A 108 -14.65 -1.49 17.87
N GLN A 109 -14.11 -1.01 16.75
CA GLN A 109 -14.75 -1.07 15.43
C GLN A 109 -14.03 -2.04 14.48
N MET A 110 -13.03 -2.77 15.00
CA MET A 110 -12.27 -3.71 14.20
C MET A 110 -13.19 -4.81 13.64
N PRO A 111 -13.09 -5.12 12.33
CA PRO A 111 -13.92 -6.16 11.73
C PRO A 111 -13.76 -7.50 12.44
N VAL A 112 -14.87 -8.15 12.71
CA VAL A 112 -14.91 -9.51 13.25
C VAL A 112 -14.79 -10.49 12.09
N GLY A 113 -13.83 -11.41 12.15
CA GLY A 113 -13.66 -12.46 11.14
C GLY A 113 -12.30 -12.44 10.44
N ALA A 114 -12.12 -13.38 9.54
CA ALA A 114 -10.84 -13.74 8.96
C ALA A 114 -10.34 -12.83 7.81
N ALA A 115 -11.04 -11.77 7.48
CA ALA A 115 -10.57 -10.83 6.46
C ALA A 115 -9.57 -9.83 7.08
N GLY A 116 -8.45 -9.60 6.41
CA GLY A 116 -7.55 -8.51 6.76
C GLY A 116 -8.24 -7.14 6.66
N LEU A 117 -7.63 -6.10 7.20
CA LEU A 117 -8.15 -4.73 7.13
C LEU A 117 -8.31 -4.25 5.69
N ARG A 118 -9.45 -3.65 5.39
CA ARG A 118 -9.76 -3.01 4.11
C ARG A 118 -9.50 -1.50 4.21
N HIS A 119 -9.39 -0.83 3.08
CA HIS A 119 -9.25 0.63 3.04
C HIS A 119 -10.37 1.38 3.79
N ALA A 120 -11.60 0.85 3.73
CA ALA A 120 -12.75 1.45 4.40
C ALA A 120 -12.80 1.21 5.92
N ASP A 121 -11.93 0.38 6.46
CA ASP A 121 -11.85 0.09 7.90
C ASP A 121 -10.89 1.05 8.62
N VAL A 122 -10.15 1.87 7.86
CA VAL A 122 -9.21 2.87 8.38
C VAL A 122 -9.57 4.27 7.91
N GLU A 123 -9.11 5.27 8.63
CA GLU A 123 -9.24 6.69 8.25
C GLU A 123 -7.89 7.40 8.27
N LEU A 124 -7.74 8.44 7.43
CA LEU A 124 -6.54 9.27 7.42
C LEU A 124 -6.58 10.20 8.63
N LEU A 125 -5.61 10.08 9.52
CA LEU A 125 -5.45 10.95 10.69
C LEU A 125 -4.54 12.12 10.39
N ASP A 126 -3.38 11.85 9.77
CA ASP A 126 -2.43 12.88 9.43
C ASP A 126 -1.59 12.53 8.21
N LEU A 127 -1.05 13.56 7.57
CA LEU A 127 -0.27 13.49 6.35
C LEU A 127 0.78 14.60 6.38
N VAL A 128 2.00 14.27 6.79
CA VAL A 128 3.04 15.28 7.06
C VAL A 128 4.25 15.08 6.17
N PRO A 129 4.46 15.94 5.18
CA PRO A 129 5.67 15.95 4.38
C PRO A 129 6.87 16.44 5.20
N VAL A 130 8.01 15.77 5.03
CA VAL A 130 9.26 16.13 5.68
C VAL A 130 10.43 16.05 4.70
N GLN A 131 11.33 17.03 4.74
CA GLN A 131 12.54 16.99 3.95
C GLN A 131 13.55 15.99 4.51
N LYS A 132 13.61 15.87 5.83
CA LYS A 132 14.48 14.93 6.54
C LYS A 132 13.73 14.38 7.74
N SER A 133 13.52 13.07 7.76
CA SER A 133 12.91 12.37 8.88
C SER A 133 13.97 11.89 9.85
N ASN A 134 13.66 11.98 11.14
CA ASN A 134 14.39 11.38 12.26
C ASN A 134 13.40 11.09 13.40
N GLY A 135 13.85 10.37 14.44
CA GLY A 135 12.98 9.97 15.56
C GLY A 135 12.29 11.14 16.25
N THR A 136 12.97 12.26 16.45
CA THR A 136 12.39 13.45 17.11
C THR A 136 11.27 14.07 16.26
N VAL A 137 11.46 14.13 14.94
CA VAL A 137 10.43 14.63 14.00
C VAL A 137 9.21 13.71 14.04
N VAL A 138 9.41 12.40 13.98
CA VAL A 138 8.32 11.41 14.07
C VAL A 138 7.58 11.55 15.40
N TYR A 139 8.30 11.61 16.52
CA TYR A 139 7.71 11.82 17.84
C TYR A 139 6.80 13.05 17.90
N GLN A 140 7.29 14.21 17.41
CA GLN A 140 6.49 15.44 17.41
C GLN A 140 5.24 15.32 16.52
N GLN A 141 5.34 14.63 15.39
CA GLN A 141 4.19 14.40 14.52
C GLN A 141 3.13 13.53 15.21
N LEU A 142 3.56 12.46 15.92
CA LEU A 142 2.65 11.64 16.71
C LEU A 142 1.96 12.46 17.82
N GLU A 143 2.71 13.31 18.55
CA GLU A 143 2.13 14.20 19.56
C GLU A 143 1.07 15.16 18.99
N ASN A 144 1.27 15.68 17.78
CA ASN A 144 0.28 16.55 17.14
C ASN A 144 -1.05 15.84 16.87
N VAL A 145 -1.03 14.52 16.60
CA VAL A 145 -2.24 13.73 16.35
C VAL A 145 -3.02 13.45 17.65
N VAL A 146 -2.33 13.41 18.81
CA VAL A 146 -3.00 13.24 20.12
C VAL A 146 -4.09 14.28 20.35
N ALA A 147 -3.87 15.53 19.94
CA ALA A 147 -4.86 16.59 20.10
C ALA A 147 -6.17 16.33 19.33
N GLN A 148 -6.13 15.50 18.28
CA GLN A 148 -7.29 15.18 17.43
C GLN A 148 -8.00 13.89 17.88
N THR A 149 -7.25 12.89 18.31
CA THR A 149 -7.76 11.53 18.53
C THR A 149 -7.73 11.09 19.99
N GLY A 150 -6.95 11.77 20.84
CA GLY A 150 -6.48 11.24 22.11
C GLY A 150 -5.28 10.32 21.92
N VAL A 151 -4.72 9.84 23.03
CA VAL A 151 -3.57 8.93 23.05
C VAL A 151 -3.97 7.56 22.48
N PRO A 152 -3.23 7.01 21.51
CA PRO A 152 -3.58 5.72 20.92
C PRO A 152 -3.24 4.56 21.86
N ARG A 153 -3.98 3.47 21.73
CA ARG A 153 -3.67 2.21 22.40
C ARG A 153 -2.48 1.49 21.77
N GLU A 154 -2.33 1.65 20.47
CA GLU A 154 -1.33 0.92 19.68
C GLU A 154 -0.77 1.82 18.57
N ILE A 155 0.56 1.72 18.35
CA ILE A 155 1.22 2.25 17.15
C ILE A 155 1.89 1.09 16.43
N LEU A 156 1.46 0.83 15.20
CA LEU A 156 1.99 -0.21 14.33
C LEU A 156 2.86 0.41 13.23
N SER A 157 4.10 -0.07 13.09
CA SER A 157 5.06 0.41 12.07
C SER A 157 5.98 -0.69 11.54
N ASP A 158 6.70 -0.39 10.44
CA ASP A 158 7.71 -1.27 9.84
C ASP A 158 9.08 -1.23 10.55
N HIS A 159 9.22 -0.48 11.62
CA HIS A 159 10.47 -0.25 12.35
C HIS A 159 11.61 0.31 11.47
N GLY A 160 11.32 1.11 10.44
CA GLY A 160 12.31 2.04 9.89
C GLY A 160 12.99 2.80 11.03
N SER A 161 14.29 3.08 10.92
CA SER A 161 15.09 3.59 12.06
C SER A 161 14.50 4.84 12.71
N ASP A 162 13.94 5.75 11.93
CA ASP A 162 13.29 6.99 12.39
C ASP A 162 11.90 6.71 13.02
N LEU A 163 11.11 5.82 12.41
CA LEU A 163 9.80 5.40 12.94
C LEU A 163 9.97 4.69 14.28
N LYS A 164 10.94 3.77 14.37
CA LYS A 164 11.22 3.02 15.59
C LYS A 164 11.57 3.97 16.75
N VAL A 165 12.56 4.84 16.54
CA VAL A 165 13.02 5.78 17.60
C VAL A 165 11.89 6.72 18.01
N GLY A 166 11.13 7.29 17.05
CA GLY A 166 10.01 8.19 17.36
C GLY A 166 8.88 7.49 18.10
N THR A 167 8.54 6.27 17.72
CA THR A 167 7.51 5.46 18.40
C THR A 167 7.95 5.05 19.80
N GLU A 168 9.19 4.61 19.99
CA GLU A 168 9.74 4.28 21.30
C GLU A 168 9.73 5.49 22.23
N GLN A 169 10.14 6.67 21.74
CA GLN A 169 10.07 7.91 22.51
C GLN A 169 8.63 8.26 22.87
N PHE A 170 7.68 8.09 21.96
CA PHE A 170 6.26 8.33 22.23
C PHE A 170 5.74 7.40 23.33
N CYS A 171 6.01 6.10 23.26
CA CYS A 171 5.60 5.14 24.27
C CYS A 171 6.23 5.36 25.65
N GLN A 172 7.42 5.98 25.72
CA GLN A 172 8.02 6.38 26.99
C GLN A 172 7.23 7.49 27.69
N HIS A 173 6.62 8.41 26.92
CA HIS A 173 5.77 9.50 27.44
C HIS A 173 4.32 9.05 27.65
N HIS A 174 3.88 8.05 26.90
CA HIS A 174 2.52 7.49 26.93
C HIS A 174 2.57 5.98 27.22
N PRO A 175 2.79 5.56 28.47
CA PRO A 175 3.01 4.14 28.81
C PRO A 175 1.79 3.23 28.58
N GLU A 176 0.60 3.80 28.35
CA GLU A 176 -0.61 3.08 27.95
C GLU A 176 -0.59 2.64 26.49
N THR A 177 0.26 3.25 25.66
CA THR A 177 0.44 2.92 24.25
C THR A 177 1.45 1.80 24.09
N CYS A 178 1.15 0.80 23.28
CA CYS A 178 2.11 -0.21 22.87
C CYS A 178 2.60 0.01 21.44
N ALA A 179 3.91 -0.18 21.23
CA ALA A 179 4.52 -0.25 19.92
C ALA A 179 4.46 -1.67 19.40
N VAL A 180 3.94 -1.87 18.19
CA VAL A 180 3.87 -3.15 17.50
C VAL A 180 4.69 -3.06 16.21
N TYR A 181 5.53 -4.09 15.99
CA TYR A 181 6.29 -4.22 14.76
C TYR A 181 5.55 -5.10 13.76
N ASP A 182 5.40 -4.62 12.52
CA ASP A 182 4.70 -5.32 11.45
C ASP A 182 5.28 -6.71 11.18
N ILE A 183 4.42 -7.70 11.20
CA ILE A 183 4.79 -9.11 11.01
C ILE A 183 5.39 -9.36 9.62
N LYS A 184 4.87 -8.73 8.57
CA LYS A 184 5.33 -8.92 7.20
C LYS A 184 6.75 -8.41 7.01
N HIS A 185 7.09 -7.26 7.63
CA HIS A 185 8.46 -6.75 7.65
C HIS A 185 9.39 -7.63 8.47
N LYS A 186 8.91 -8.19 9.58
CA LYS A 186 9.71 -9.13 10.38
C LYS A 186 10.01 -10.42 9.62
N THR A 187 9.01 -11.05 9.00
CA THR A 187 9.22 -12.26 8.21
C THR A 187 10.12 -12.03 7.01
N ALA A 188 9.92 -10.91 6.30
CA ALA A 188 10.77 -10.49 5.19
C ALA A 188 12.24 -10.32 5.61
N THR A 189 12.48 -9.69 6.78
CA THR A 189 13.84 -9.51 7.31
C THR A 189 14.48 -10.86 7.67
N VAL A 190 13.74 -11.76 8.28
CA VAL A 190 14.20 -13.11 8.63
C VAL A 190 14.58 -13.88 7.37
N LEU A 191 13.68 -13.93 6.39
CA LEU A 191 13.92 -14.65 5.13
C LEU A 191 15.09 -14.05 4.35
N LYS A 192 15.19 -12.72 4.28
CA LYS A 192 16.30 -12.04 3.59
C LYS A 192 17.65 -12.44 4.18
N ARG A 193 17.79 -12.41 5.50
CA ARG A 193 19.01 -12.84 6.20
C ARG A 193 19.40 -14.27 5.86
N GLU A 194 18.42 -15.17 5.72
CA GLU A 194 18.68 -16.59 5.42
C GLU A 194 19.24 -16.82 3.99
N TRP A 195 18.94 -15.92 3.03
CA TRP A 195 19.28 -16.13 1.62
C TRP A 195 20.30 -15.17 1.04
N GLU A 196 20.50 -13.98 1.65
CA GLU A 196 21.29 -12.89 1.06
C GLU A 196 22.71 -13.36 0.71
N ASP A 197 23.31 -14.21 1.55
CA ASP A 197 24.67 -14.72 1.39
C ASP A 197 24.74 -16.18 0.92
N GLU A 198 23.64 -16.85 0.67
CA GLU A 198 23.60 -18.22 0.25
C GLU A 198 24.02 -18.40 -1.21
N ALA A 199 25.17 -19.06 -1.46
CA ALA A 199 25.69 -19.27 -2.81
C ALA A 199 24.73 -20.11 -3.68
N THR A 200 24.12 -21.15 -3.09
CA THR A 200 23.14 -22.01 -3.76
C THR A 200 21.91 -21.21 -4.24
N TRP A 201 21.45 -20.26 -3.43
CA TRP A 201 20.34 -19.37 -3.81
C TRP A 201 20.72 -18.46 -4.99
N ARG A 202 21.89 -17.85 -4.95
CA ARG A 202 22.37 -16.98 -6.05
C ARG A 202 22.52 -17.76 -7.35
N GLU A 203 23.04 -18.99 -7.30
CA GLU A 203 23.16 -19.88 -8.45
C GLU A 203 21.78 -20.23 -9.01
N PHE A 204 20.82 -20.58 -8.16
CA PHE A 204 19.44 -20.87 -8.56
C PHE A 204 18.79 -19.67 -9.26
N LEU A 205 18.92 -18.48 -8.71
CA LEU A 205 18.43 -17.23 -9.32
C LEU A 205 19.04 -16.99 -10.70
N HIS A 206 20.35 -17.18 -10.84
CA HIS A 206 21.06 -16.99 -12.11
C HIS A 206 20.54 -17.95 -13.19
N LEU A 207 20.45 -19.22 -12.89
CA LEU A 207 19.96 -20.25 -13.82
C LEU A 207 18.47 -20.04 -14.17
N ALA A 208 17.64 -19.70 -13.19
CA ALA A 208 16.26 -19.35 -13.44
C ALA A 208 16.13 -18.15 -14.40
N GLY A 209 16.99 -17.13 -14.23
CA GLY A 209 17.05 -15.98 -15.14
C GLY A 209 17.41 -16.38 -16.58
N GLN A 210 18.43 -17.21 -16.76
CA GLN A 210 18.83 -17.74 -18.06
C GLN A 210 17.72 -18.59 -18.69
N THR A 211 17.14 -19.49 -17.90
CA THR A 211 16.02 -20.36 -18.33
C THR A 211 14.82 -19.54 -18.81
N LYS A 212 14.47 -18.48 -18.08
CA LYS A 212 13.41 -17.59 -18.51
C LYS A 212 13.68 -16.96 -19.85
N GLN A 213 14.87 -16.41 -20.07
CA GLN A 213 15.23 -15.78 -21.33
C GLN A 213 15.16 -16.77 -22.50
N SER A 214 15.55 -18.05 -22.27
CA SER A 214 15.54 -19.08 -23.30
C SER A 214 14.15 -19.66 -23.63
N LEU A 215 13.18 -19.59 -22.70
CA LEU A 215 11.87 -20.23 -22.83
C LEU A 215 10.73 -19.25 -23.16
N GLN A 216 10.78 -17.99 -22.70
CA GLN A 216 9.64 -17.08 -22.69
C GLN A 216 9.01 -16.78 -24.07
N GLN A 217 9.73 -17.00 -25.16
CA GLN A 217 9.26 -16.76 -26.53
C GLN A 217 9.23 -18.06 -27.37
N THR A 218 9.11 -19.22 -26.73
CA THR A 218 9.09 -20.53 -27.39
C THR A 218 7.81 -21.29 -27.06
N ALA A 219 7.61 -22.45 -27.67
CA ALA A 219 6.52 -23.36 -27.34
C ALA A 219 6.53 -23.80 -25.86
N LEU A 220 7.68 -23.69 -25.20
CA LEU A 220 7.86 -24.01 -23.77
C LEU A 220 7.66 -22.81 -22.84
N ALA A 221 7.04 -21.71 -23.29
CA ALA A 221 6.83 -20.52 -22.47
C ALA A 221 6.06 -20.79 -21.17
N SER A 222 5.16 -21.79 -21.15
CA SER A 222 4.41 -22.22 -19.96
C SER A 222 5.30 -22.84 -18.86
N TRP A 223 6.49 -23.32 -19.21
CA TRP A 223 7.49 -23.88 -18.29
C TRP A 223 8.45 -22.82 -17.76
N ALA A 224 8.41 -21.61 -18.29
CA ALA A 224 9.34 -20.54 -17.93
C ALA A 224 9.16 -20.09 -16.48
N PRO A 225 10.26 -19.76 -15.76
CA PRO A 225 10.18 -19.22 -14.41
C PRO A 225 9.46 -17.87 -14.37
N PRO A 226 8.84 -17.52 -13.23
CA PRO A 226 8.19 -16.22 -13.07
C PRO A 226 9.18 -15.06 -13.22
N THR A 227 8.66 -13.87 -13.56
CA THR A 227 9.51 -12.67 -13.70
C THR A 227 10.09 -12.26 -12.37
N GLN A 228 11.41 -12.19 -12.28
CA GLN A 228 12.11 -11.65 -11.14
C GLN A 228 12.05 -10.11 -11.21
N LYS A 229 11.48 -9.47 -10.17
CA LYS A 229 11.46 -8.00 -10.05
C LYS A 229 12.59 -7.58 -9.13
N VAL A 230 13.62 -6.95 -9.67
CA VAL A 230 14.84 -6.52 -8.96
C VAL A 230 14.55 -5.60 -7.76
N LYS A 231 13.41 -4.89 -7.75
CA LYS A 231 13.02 -3.94 -6.70
C LYS A 231 11.96 -4.44 -5.73
N ALA A 232 11.42 -5.64 -5.91
CA ALA A 232 10.44 -6.20 -4.99
C ALA A 232 11.18 -6.96 -3.90
N ARG A 233 11.32 -6.34 -2.73
CA ARG A 233 11.75 -7.05 -1.52
C ARG A 233 10.84 -8.27 -1.36
N ASP A 234 11.43 -9.46 -1.23
CA ASP A 234 10.82 -10.74 -0.78
C ASP A 234 9.58 -11.28 -1.53
N LEU A 235 8.78 -10.48 -2.21
CA LEU A 235 7.53 -10.90 -2.86
C LEU A 235 7.70 -11.80 -4.10
N ASN A 236 8.92 -11.89 -4.67
CA ASN A 236 9.18 -12.69 -5.87
C ASN A 236 9.90 -14.02 -5.61
N VAL A 237 10.31 -14.27 -4.37
CA VAL A 237 11.07 -15.46 -4.01
C VAL A 237 10.13 -16.66 -3.91
N ALA A 238 9.01 -16.53 -3.20
CA ALA A 238 8.03 -17.60 -3.04
C ALA A 238 7.50 -18.14 -4.39
N PRO A 239 7.11 -17.31 -5.37
CA PRO A 239 6.72 -17.80 -6.70
C PRO A 239 7.83 -18.57 -7.41
N LEU A 240 9.10 -18.20 -7.21
CA LEU A 240 10.21 -18.88 -7.85
C LEU A 240 10.50 -20.25 -7.21
N VAL A 241 10.44 -20.35 -5.88
CA VAL A 241 10.56 -21.64 -5.18
C VAL A 241 9.39 -22.57 -5.53
N THR A 242 8.17 -22.03 -5.56
CA THR A 242 6.97 -22.77 -5.99
C THR A 242 7.11 -23.26 -7.43
N TRP A 243 7.64 -22.42 -8.33
CA TRP A 243 7.94 -22.82 -9.71
C TRP A 243 8.95 -23.97 -9.73
N GLY A 244 10.06 -23.86 -9.02
CA GLY A 244 11.08 -24.92 -8.95
C GLY A 244 10.51 -26.25 -8.46
N GLN A 245 9.68 -26.23 -7.42
CA GLN A 245 8.98 -27.42 -6.91
C GLN A 245 8.03 -28.01 -7.95
N ARG A 246 7.24 -27.20 -8.66
CA ARG A 246 6.35 -27.66 -9.73
C ARG A 246 7.12 -28.30 -10.88
N ILE A 247 8.25 -27.70 -11.28
CA ILE A 247 9.11 -28.29 -12.30
C ILE A 247 9.63 -29.66 -11.84
N LEU A 248 10.08 -29.81 -10.60
CA LEU A 248 10.51 -31.10 -10.07
C LEU A 248 9.38 -32.14 -10.13
N VAL A 249 8.17 -31.78 -9.74
CA VAL A 249 7.00 -32.65 -9.81
C VAL A 249 6.74 -33.09 -11.26
N CYS A 250 6.81 -32.15 -12.22
CA CYS A 250 6.63 -32.47 -13.65
C CYS A 250 7.74 -33.41 -14.15
N LEU A 251 9.02 -33.13 -13.84
CA LEU A 251 10.15 -33.94 -14.26
C LEU A 251 10.19 -35.36 -13.64
N ASP A 252 9.42 -35.59 -12.58
CA ASP A 252 9.23 -36.90 -11.95
C ASP A 252 8.07 -37.71 -12.57
N GLN A 253 7.24 -37.06 -13.44
CA GLN A 253 6.16 -37.76 -14.16
C GLN A 253 6.69 -38.35 -15.48
N PRO A 254 6.02 -39.40 -16.04
CA PRO A 254 6.32 -39.89 -17.38
C PRO A 254 6.20 -38.79 -18.43
N GLU A 255 7.15 -38.73 -19.37
CA GLU A 255 7.16 -37.71 -20.44
C GLU A 255 5.88 -37.71 -21.28
N ALA A 256 5.21 -38.86 -21.39
CA ALA A 256 3.93 -38.99 -22.13
C ALA A 256 2.81 -38.13 -21.48
N ASP A 257 2.93 -37.78 -20.20
CA ASP A 257 1.95 -36.99 -19.47
C ASP A 257 2.27 -35.48 -19.51
N TRP A 258 3.40 -35.08 -20.13
CA TRP A 258 3.81 -33.71 -20.18
C TRP A 258 2.99 -32.90 -21.21
N PRO A 259 2.58 -31.68 -20.88
CA PRO A 259 1.82 -30.81 -21.79
C PRO A 259 2.71 -30.16 -22.85
N THR A 260 3.56 -30.96 -23.52
CA THR A 260 4.47 -30.47 -24.56
C THR A 260 4.85 -31.61 -25.51
N PRO A 261 4.99 -31.33 -26.81
CA PRO A 261 5.50 -32.27 -27.80
C PRO A 261 7.04 -32.33 -27.85
N GLU A 262 7.76 -31.57 -26.99
CA GLU A 262 9.22 -31.37 -27.02
C GLU A 262 9.88 -31.86 -25.70
N PRO A 263 9.77 -33.13 -25.28
CA PRO A 263 10.31 -33.61 -24.02
C PRO A 263 11.84 -33.44 -23.91
N ASP A 264 12.57 -33.78 -24.98
CA ASP A 264 14.05 -33.62 -25.00
C ASP A 264 14.48 -32.19 -24.68
N ARG A 265 13.75 -31.19 -25.20
CA ARG A 265 14.04 -29.79 -24.95
C ARG A 265 13.68 -29.36 -23.54
N VAL A 266 12.64 -29.96 -22.95
CA VAL A 266 12.33 -29.75 -21.52
C VAL A 266 13.50 -30.23 -20.67
N HIS A 267 14.02 -31.43 -20.92
CA HIS A 267 15.19 -31.96 -20.24
C HIS A 267 16.42 -31.04 -20.43
N GLU A 268 16.73 -30.67 -21.68
CA GLU A 268 17.86 -29.78 -21.96
C GLU A 268 17.80 -28.47 -21.14
N LYS A 269 16.63 -27.89 -20.99
CA LYS A 269 16.45 -26.56 -20.36
C LYS A 269 16.14 -26.59 -18.87
N LEU A 270 15.63 -27.71 -18.33
CA LEU A 270 15.08 -27.74 -16.98
C LEU A 270 15.70 -28.81 -16.06
N ASP A 271 16.45 -29.78 -16.56
CA ASP A 271 17.05 -30.83 -15.72
C ASP A 271 18.01 -30.27 -14.65
N TRP A 272 18.56 -29.11 -14.85
CA TRP A 272 19.37 -28.44 -13.84
C TRP A 272 18.63 -28.21 -12.52
N VAL A 273 17.27 -28.09 -12.55
CA VAL A 273 16.46 -27.88 -11.35
C VAL A 273 16.55 -29.08 -10.38
N LYS A 274 16.78 -30.29 -10.91
CA LYS A 274 16.87 -31.53 -10.11
C LYS A 274 17.96 -31.46 -9.03
N ARG A 275 19.08 -30.80 -9.30
CA ARG A 275 20.19 -30.65 -8.34
C ARG A 275 19.85 -29.74 -7.16
N PHE A 276 18.81 -28.89 -7.28
CA PHE A 276 18.34 -28.00 -6.21
C PHE A 276 17.22 -28.62 -5.37
N ARG A 277 16.84 -29.88 -5.60
CA ARG A 277 15.74 -30.55 -4.88
C ARG A 277 15.82 -30.40 -3.35
N PRO A 278 16.96 -30.68 -2.69
CA PRO A 278 17.05 -30.48 -1.23
C PRO A 278 16.88 -29.02 -0.82
N ALA A 279 17.51 -28.08 -1.53
CA ALA A 279 17.42 -26.65 -1.26
C ALA A 279 16.00 -26.12 -1.48
N LEU A 280 15.33 -26.52 -2.57
CA LEU A 280 13.94 -26.15 -2.84
C LEU A 280 12.97 -26.66 -1.76
N ALA A 281 13.21 -27.85 -1.21
CA ALA A 281 12.41 -28.37 -0.12
C ALA A 281 12.60 -27.52 1.16
N GLU A 282 13.84 -27.21 1.51
CA GLU A 282 14.16 -26.36 2.66
C GLU A 282 13.60 -24.93 2.48
N TRP A 283 13.84 -24.29 1.34
CA TRP A 283 13.31 -22.94 1.07
C TRP A 283 11.78 -22.90 1.14
N ALA A 284 11.11 -23.93 0.62
CA ALA A 284 9.65 -24.03 0.71
C ALA A 284 9.15 -24.15 2.15
N GLU A 285 9.87 -24.88 3.01
CA GLU A 285 9.59 -24.96 4.45
C GLU A 285 9.68 -23.56 5.10
N LEU A 286 10.77 -22.82 4.84
CA LEU A 286 10.96 -21.47 5.39
C LEU A 286 9.84 -20.51 4.96
N PHE A 287 9.40 -20.61 3.70
CA PHE A 287 8.25 -19.85 3.21
C PHE A 287 6.95 -20.27 3.88
N ALA A 288 6.72 -21.58 4.04
CA ALA A 288 5.52 -22.08 4.68
C ALA A 288 5.41 -21.57 6.12
N VAL A 289 6.52 -21.61 6.88
CA VAL A 289 6.60 -21.09 8.25
C VAL A 289 6.31 -19.58 8.29
N SER A 290 6.94 -18.80 7.41
CA SER A 290 6.75 -17.35 7.34
C SER A 290 5.32 -16.98 6.94
N THR A 291 4.79 -17.58 5.87
CA THR A 291 3.43 -17.31 5.37
C THR A 291 2.37 -17.71 6.39
N MET A 292 2.55 -18.84 7.10
CA MET A 292 1.65 -19.26 8.17
C MET A 292 1.65 -18.24 9.30
N THR A 293 2.82 -17.74 9.70
CA THR A 293 2.96 -16.73 10.75
C THR A 293 2.26 -15.44 10.36
N GLU A 294 2.51 -14.93 9.16
CA GLU A 294 1.82 -13.75 8.62
C GLU A 294 0.30 -13.94 8.59
N SER A 295 -0.15 -15.08 8.10
CA SER A 295 -1.58 -15.42 8.02
C SER A 295 -2.26 -15.43 9.38
N VAL A 296 -1.63 -16.05 10.39
CA VAL A 296 -2.19 -16.09 11.75
C VAL A 296 -2.28 -14.69 12.34
N VAL A 297 -1.20 -13.92 12.31
CA VAL A 297 -1.16 -12.56 12.87
C VAL A 297 -2.11 -11.62 12.12
N ARG A 298 -2.16 -11.69 10.81
CA ARG A 298 -3.06 -10.86 9.98
C ARG A 298 -4.53 -11.13 10.26
N HIS A 299 -4.94 -12.40 10.37
CA HIS A 299 -6.35 -12.77 10.48
C HIS A 299 -6.85 -12.83 11.91
N GLN A 300 -6.00 -13.24 12.85
CA GLN A 300 -6.38 -13.36 14.27
C GLN A 300 -5.98 -12.13 15.09
N GLY A 301 -5.02 -11.31 14.60
CA GLY A 301 -4.40 -10.25 15.38
C GLY A 301 -3.45 -10.83 16.44
N LEU A 302 -3.03 -9.97 17.35
CA LEU A 302 -2.17 -10.32 18.48
C LEU A 302 -3.01 -10.32 19.75
N THR A 303 -3.24 -11.49 20.30
CA THR A 303 -3.94 -11.76 21.55
C THR A 303 -3.07 -12.63 22.46
N ALA A 304 -3.44 -12.81 23.72
CA ALA A 304 -2.74 -13.70 24.63
C ALA A 304 -2.65 -15.16 24.09
N GLU A 305 -3.61 -15.58 23.29
CA GLU A 305 -3.70 -16.95 22.74
C GLU A 305 -2.95 -17.12 21.42
N THR A 306 -2.62 -16.02 20.72
CA THR A 306 -2.00 -16.07 19.38
C THR A 306 -0.67 -16.85 19.37
N PRO A 307 0.24 -16.72 20.34
CA PRO A 307 1.49 -17.48 20.34
C PRO A 307 1.27 -19.01 20.40
N ALA A 308 0.35 -19.47 21.25
CA ALA A 308 0.04 -20.89 21.38
C ALA A 308 -0.62 -21.46 20.11
N ALA A 309 -1.58 -20.73 19.53
CA ALA A 309 -2.23 -21.09 18.28
C ALA A 309 -1.23 -21.16 17.13
N LEU A 310 -0.29 -20.21 17.05
CA LEU A 310 0.78 -20.19 16.06
C LEU A 310 1.72 -21.38 16.24
N ALA A 311 2.17 -21.68 17.47
CA ALA A 311 3.06 -22.79 17.76
C ALA A 311 2.49 -24.11 17.26
N GLN A 312 1.19 -24.34 17.49
CA GLN A 312 0.48 -25.53 17.04
C GLN A 312 0.44 -25.63 15.50
N ARG A 313 0.17 -24.52 14.81
CA ARG A 313 0.09 -24.50 13.34
C ARG A 313 1.44 -24.63 12.66
N LEU A 314 2.52 -24.14 13.27
CA LEU A 314 3.86 -24.24 12.73
C LEU A 314 4.49 -25.62 12.92
N GLN A 315 4.07 -26.38 13.93
CA GLN A 315 4.69 -27.67 14.26
C GLN A 315 4.74 -28.66 13.08
N PRO A 316 3.66 -28.89 12.30
CA PRO A 316 3.68 -29.83 11.18
C PRO A 316 4.44 -29.33 9.95
N LEU A 317 4.85 -28.06 9.91
CA LEU A 317 5.52 -27.46 8.75
C LEU A 317 7.04 -27.55 8.83
N VAL A 318 7.59 -27.95 9.98
CA VAL A 318 9.03 -27.80 10.25
C VAL A 318 9.69 -29.17 10.33
N HIS A 319 10.68 -29.40 9.46
CA HIS A 319 11.39 -30.65 9.30
C HIS A 319 12.91 -30.47 9.37
N THR A 320 13.43 -29.26 9.15
CA THR A 320 14.86 -28.94 9.11
C THR A 320 15.31 -28.18 10.36
N GLU A 321 16.61 -28.21 10.69
CA GLU A 321 17.16 -27.41 11.77
C GLU A 321 17.01 -25.91 11.49
N ARG A 322 17.13 -25.51 10.22
CA ARG A 322 16.96 -24.12 9.77
C ARG A 322 15.52 -23.67 9.97
N GLY A 323 14.55 -24.51 9.60
CA GLY A 323 13.12 -24.28 9.86
C GLY A 323 12.82 -24.16 11.36
N GLN A 324 13.45 -25.00 12.22
CA GLN A 324 13.31 -24.91 13.68
C GLN A 324 13.79 -23.56 14.23
N ARG A 325 14.94 -23.06 13.77
CA ARG A 325 15.48 -21.75 14.20
C ARG A 325 14.52 -20.63 13.83
N ILE A 326 14.04 -20.59 12.58
CA ILE A 326 13.09 -19.55 12.11
C ILE A 326 11.78 -19.65 12.88
N ARG A 327 11.23 -20.85 13.05
CA ARG A 327 10.03 -21.07 13.86
C ARG A 327 10.20 -20.49 15.26
N GLN A 328 11.31 -20.80 15.93
CA GLN A 328 11.56 -20.32 17.28
C GLN A 328 11.69 -18.78 17.32
N GLU A 329 12.40 -18.18 16.37
CA GLU A 329 12.55 -16.74 16.28
C GLU A 329 11.20 -16.05 16.08
N LEU A 330 10.36 -16.55 15.15
CA LEU A 330 9.05 -15.97 14.88
C LEU A 330 8.08 -16.17 16.05
N LEU A 331 8.12 -17.31 16.74
CA LEU A 331 7.33 -17.54 17.96
C LEU A 331 7.74 -16.59 19.07
N THR A 332 9.04 -16.41 19.30
CA THR A 332 9.55 -15.46 20.31
C THR A 332 9.10 -14.03 19.97
N PHE A 333 9.19 -13.65 18.69
CA PHE A 333 8.73 -12.37 18.21
C PHE A 333 7.23 -12.17 18.45
N VAL A 334 6.38 -13.08 17.99
CA VAL A 334 4.92 -12.99 18.15
C VAL A 334 4.52 -12.99 19.62
N THR A 335 5.22 -13.75 20.48
CA THR A 335 5.01 -13.72 21.92
C THR A 335 5.29 -12.34 22.51
N ALA A 336 6.41 -11.73 22.13
CA ALA A 336 6.75 -10.38 22.59
C ALA A 336 5.76 -9.33 22.09
N GLN A 337 5.30 -9.40 20.82
CA GLN A 337 4.33 -8.47 20.27
C GLN A 337 2.91 -8.66 20.85
N ALA A 338 2.55 -9.87 21.27
CA ALA A 338 1.26 -10.16 21.88
C ALA A 338 1.20 -9.84 23.38
N ALA A 339 2.37 -9.76 24.06
CA ALA A 339 2.46 -9.54 25.51
C ALA A 339 1.73 -8.28 26.03
N PRO A 340 1.69 -7.14 25.31
CA PRO A 340 0.95 -5.96 25.74
C PRO A 340 -0.57 -6.06 25.63
N ALA A 341 -1.10 -7.09 24.94
CA ALA A 341 -2.55 -7.25 24.75
C ALA A 341 -3.26 -7.48 26.09
N ARG A 342 -4.31 -6.70 26.33
CA ARG A 342 -5.16 -6.84 27.52
C ARG A 342 -6.12 -8.03 27.38
N PRO A 343 -6.72 -8.52 28.47
CA PRO A 343 -7.71 -9.59 28.37
C PRO A 343 -8.84 -9.25 27.36
N LYS A 344 -9.09 -10.15 26.42
CA LYS A 344 -10.05 -9.99 25.32
C LYS A 344 -9.71 -8.89 24.30
N GLU A 345 -8.55 -8.24 24.43
CA GLU A 345 -8.06 -7.29 23.44
C GLU A 345 -7.40 -8.01 22.28
N ARG A 346 -7.58 -7.47 21.08
CA ARG A 346 -6.97 -7.95 19.85
C ARG A 346 -6.21 -6.79 19.21
N LEU A 347 -4.88 -6.80 19.33
CA LEU A 347 -4.03 -5.81 18.68
C LEU A 347 -3.81 -6.13 17.20
N VAL A 348 -3.47 -5.13 16.42
CA VAL A 348 -3.21 -5.25 14.98
C VAL A 348 -1.74 -5.60 14.76
N GLY A 349 -1.44 -6.70 14.10
CA GLY A 349 -0.06 -7.12 13.87
C GLY A 349 0.43 -6.98 12.42
N SER A 350 -0.40 -6.41 11.52
CA SER A 350 -0.03 -6.25 10.10
C SER A 350 -0.40 -4.89 9.56
N SER A 351 0.57 -4.21 8.97
CA SER A 351 0.43 -2.90 8.32
C SER A 351 0.05 -2.99 6.84
N GLU A 352 -0.34 -4.15 6.33
CA GLU A 352 -0.62 -4.39 4.90
C GLU A 352 -1.64 -3.39 4.30
N VAL A 353 -2.59 -2.90 5.11
CA VAL A 353 -3.57 -1.91 4.67
C VAL A 353 -2.91 -0.60 4.24
N ILE A 354 -1.90 -0.09 4.95
CA ILE A 354 -1.20 1.14 4.58
C ILE A 354 -0.36 0.93 3.32
N GLU A 355 0.32 -0.22 3.17
CA GLU A 355 1.04 -0.56 1.95
C GLU A 355 0.10 -0.58 0.72
N SER A 356 -1.08 -1.16 0.88
CA SER A 356 -2.11 -1.22 -0.16
C SER A 356 -2.63 0.17 -0.53
N VAL A 357 -2.87 1.03 0.46
CA VAL A 357 -3.28 2.45 0.30
C VAL A 357 -2.20 3.23 -0.46
N LEU A 358 -0.93 3.11 -0.05
CA LEU A 358 0.20 3.75 -0.71
C LEU A 358 0.44 3.22 -2.13
N GLY A 359 0.22 1.92 -2.35
CA GLY A 359 0.27 1.30 -3.69
C GLY A 359 -0.78 1.89 -4.63
N LYS A 360 -1.99 2.15 -4.12
CA LYS A 360 -3.08 2.78 -4.88
C LYS A 360 -2.80 4.26 -5.18
N LEU A 361 -2.24 5.01 -4.22
CA LEU A 361 -1.77 6.37 -4.46
C LEU A 361 -0.77 6.41 -5.61
N LYS A 362 0.27 5.56 -5.56
CA LYS A 362 1.31 5.49 -6.61
C LYS A 362 0.71 5.22 -7.99
N ARG A 363 -0.34 4.40 -8.07
CA ARG A 363 -1.05 4.14 -9.34
C ARG A 363 -1.76 5.40 -9.86
N ILE A 364 -2.45 6.16 -8.98
CA ILE A 364 -3.11 7.41 -9.36
C ILE A 364 -2.07 8.44 -9.83
N GLU A 365 -0.88 8.45 -9.24
CA GLU A 365 0.21 9.37 -9.58
C GLU A 365 0.93 9.01 -10.88
N GLN A 366 1.00 7.73 -11.27
CA GLN A 366 1.67 7.29 -12.51
C GLN A 366 1.09 7.93 -13.78
N ASP A 367 -0.17 8.31 -13.76
CA ASP A 367 -0.85 8.97 -14.89
C ASP A 367 -0.51 10.46 -15.04
N GLN A 368 0.36 11.01 -14.18
CA GLN A 368 0.78 12.41 -14.24
C GLN A 368 2.14 12.57 -14.92
N ALA A 369 2.24 13.63 -15.72
CA ALA A 369 3.52 14.08 -16.29
C ALA A 369 4.46 14.77 -15.27
N ALA A 370 3.99 15.00 -14.04
CA ALA A 370 4.69 15.76 -13.01
C ALA A 370 5.24 14.82 -11.93
N GLY A 371 6.56 14.82 -11.75
CA GLY A 371 7.21 14.20 -10.59
C GLY A 371 7.20 15.12 -9.37
N GLY A 372 7.26 14.54 -8.16
CA GLY A 372 7.30 15.25 -6.87
C GLY A 372 6.05 15.17 -6.05
N PHE A 373 6.11 15.65 -4.81
CA PHE A 373 4.93 15.85 -3.98
C PHE A 373 3.97 16.79 -4.68
N THR A 374 2.84 16.24 -5.09
CA THR A 374 1.75 16.99 -5.71
C THR A 374 0.55 16.94 -4.78
N GLY A 375 -0.40 17.86 -4.95
CA GLY A 375 -1.67 17.80 -4.20
C GLY A 375 -2.40 16.44 -4.30
N LEU A 376 -1.98 15.52 -5.20
CA LEU A 376 -2.56 14.18 -5.28
C LEU A 376 -2.27 13.31 -4.05
N VAL A 377 -1.29 13.65 -3.24
CA VAL A 377 -1.09 12.96 -1.96
C VAL A 377 -2.33 13.07 -1.07
N LEU A 378 -3.12 14.14 -1.18
CA LEU A 378 -4.41 14.27 -0.50
C LEU A 378 -5.43 13.20 -0.90
N SER A 379 -5.27 12.57 -2.08
CA SER A 379 -6.13 11.44 -2.47
C SER A 379 -6.05 10.24 -1.52
N LEU A 380 -5.04 10.18 -0.63
CA LEU A 380 -4.97 9.18 0.45
C LEU A 380 -6.25 9.18 1.30
N GLY A 381 -6.74 10.37 1.70
CA GLY A 381 -8.01 10.47 2.42
C GLY A 381 -9.20 9.97 1.62
N ALA A 382 -9.22 10.21 0.30
CA ALA A 382 -10.27 9.69 -0.57
C ALA A 382 -10.18 8.16 -0.75
N ILE A 383 -8.97 7.59 -0.81
CA ILE A 383 -8.73 6.15 -0.96
C ILE A 383 -9.28 5.36 0.25
N VAL A 384 -9.15 5.88 1.45
CA VAL A 384 -9.64 5.25 2.68
C VAL A 384 -11.08 5.63 3.02
N SER A 385 -11.68 6.54 2.26
CA SER A 385 -13.06 6.97 2.47
C SER A 385 -14.05 5.89 2.01
N GLN A 386 -15.13 5.74 2.78
CA GLN A 386 -16.35 5.15 2.25
C GLN A 386 -17.03 6.20 1.36
N ALA A 387 -16.67 6.27 0.09
CA ALA A 387 -17.12 7.29 -0.86
C ALA A 387 -18.60 7.14 -1.24
N THR A 388 -19.50 7.17 -0.23
CA THR A 388 -20.94 7.21 -0.41
C THR A 388 -21.38 8.60 -0.90
N GLU A 389 -22.55 8.69 -1.52
CA GLU A 389 -23.10 10.00 -1.97
C GLU A 389 -23.18 11.01 -0.82
N ALA A 390 -23.60 10.58 0.36
CA ALA A 390 -23.71 11.44 1.54
C ALA A 390 -22.34 12.00 1.99
N VAL A 391 -21.30 11.16 2.01
CA VAL A 391 -19.92 11.57 2.36
C VAL A 391 -19.37 12.51 1.31
N ILE A 392 -19.55 12.19 0.02
CA ILE A 392 -19.10 13.03 -1.09
C ILE A 392 -19.81 14.38 -1.06
N GLN A 393 -21.14 14.40 -0.91
CA GLN A 393 -21.90 15.64 -0.81
C GLN A 393 -21.36 16.52 0.33
N LYS A 394 -21.23 15.94 1.54
CA LYS A 394 -20.73 16.67 2.70
C LYS A 394 -19.32 17.21 2.48
N ALA A 395 -18.42 16.43 1.87
CA ALA A 395 -17.08 16.88 1.54
C ALA A 395 -17.08 18.06 0.59
N LEU A 396 -17.90 18.00 -0.47
CA LEU A 396 -18.00 19.04 -1.47
C LEU A 396 -18.70 20.32 -0.96
N GLU A 397 -19.62 20.22 -0.01
CA GLU A 397 -20.27 21.37 0.61
C GLU A 397 -19.43 22.00 1.72
N THR A 398 -18.52 21.22 2.35
CA THR A 398 -17.68 21.71 3.46
C THR A 398 -16.34 22.27 3.01
N VAL A 399 -15.71 21.64 2.01
CA VAL A 399 -14.36 22.00 1.54
C VAL A 399 -14.44 22.66 0.18
N SER A 400 -13.94 23.89 0.07
CA SER A 400 -13.82 24.59 -1.23
C SER A 400 -12.54 24.17 -1.97
N THR A 401 -12.47 24.51 -3.26
CA THR A 401 -11.22 24.35 -4.03
C THR A 401 -10.10 25.22 -3.48
N GLN A 402 -10.45 26.41 -2.96
CA GLN A 402 -9.47 27.30 -2.33
C GLN A 402 -8.87 26.70 -1.08
N ASP A 403 -9.67 26.05 -0.22
CA ASP A 403 -9.18 25.38 0.99
C ASP A 403 -8.15 24.27 0.63
N VAL A 404 -8.42 23.50 -0.41
CA VAL A 404 -7.47 22.50 -0.92
C VAL A 404 -6.17 23.15 -1.37
N TRP A 405 -6.23 24.25 -2.11
CA TRP A 405 -5.01 24.92 -2.59
C TRP A 405 -4.22 25.56 -1.46
N THR A 406 -4.90 26.18 -0.50
CA THR A 406 -4.28 26.76 0.70
C THR A 406 -3.61 25.66 1.52
N GLY A 407 -4.32 24.59 1.86
CA GLY A 407 -3.77 23.46 2.59
C GLY A 407 -2.60 22.79 1.86
N CYS A 408 -2.70 22.61 0.53
CA CYS A 408 -1.57 22.12 -0.26
C CYS A 408 -0.35 23.04 -0.17
N HIS A 409 -0.54 24.34 -0.22
CA HIS A 409 0.56 25.31 -0.16
C HIS A 409 1.23 25.33 1.21
N GLU A 410 0.42 25.30 2.27
CA GLU A 410 0.90 25.31 3.66
C GLU A 410 1.58 24.00 4.05
N THR A 411 1.00 22.85 3.66
CA THR A 411 1.46 21.53 4.10
C THR A 411 2.50 20.93 3.17
N LEU A 412 2.33 21.04 1.84
CA LEU A 412 3.17 20.37 0.84
C LEU A 412 4.27 21.26 0.26
N GLY A 413 4.21 22.58 0.51
CA GLY A 413 5.12 23.53 -0.08
C GLY A 413 5.01 23.65 -1.62
N LYS A 414 6.07 24.11 -2.28
CA LYS A 414 6.09 24.29 -3.74
C LYS A 414 6.47 23.01 -4.46
N SER A 415 5.61 22.54 -5.36
CA SER A 415 5.93 21.41 -6.22
C SER A 415 7.19 21.65 -7.07
N VAL A 416 7.89 20.59 -7.45
CA VAL A 416 9.08 20.66 -8.36
C VAL A 416 8.76 21.43 -9.64
N GLN A 417 7.55 21.28 -10.19
CA GLN A 417 7.14 22.07 -11.35
C GLN A 417 6.99 23.55 -11.06
N ALA A 418 6.46 23.92 -9.88
CA ALA A 418 6.40 25.32 -9.47
C ALA A 418 7.81 25.90 -9.30
N GLN A 419 8.73 25.14 -8.72
CA GLN A 419 10.15 25.53 -8.59
C GLN A 419 10.81 25.68 -9.97
N ARG A 420 10.57 24.75 -10.91
CA ARG A 420 11.07 24.85 -12.29
C ARG A 420 10.54 26.07 -13.02
N ARG A 421 9.23 26.38 -12.88
CA ARG A 421 8.65 27.60 -13.47
C ARG A 421 9.31 28.87 -12.92
N GLN A 422 9.51 28.94 -11.61
CA GLN A 422 10.23 30.07 -10.99
C GLN A 422 11.66 30.22 -11.52
N LEU A 423 12.38 29.08 -11.66
CA LEU A 423 13.72 29.10 -12.26
C LEU A 423 13.67 29.64 -13.69
N MET A 424 12.75 29.16 -14.52
CA MET A 424 12.58 29.64 -15.91
C MET A 424 12.18 31.11 -15.99
N GLU A 425 11.35 31.58 -15.04
CA GLU A 425 11.01 33.00 -14.97
C GLU A 425 12.22 33.87 -14.56
N LEU A 426 13.05 33.38 -13.62
CA LEU A 426 14.30 34.06 -13.25
C LEU A 426 15.26 34.14 -14.44
N VAL A 427 15.42 33.06 -15.21
CA VAL A 427 16.25 33.03 -16.41
C VAL A 427 15.73 34.04 -17.43
N LYS A 428 14.45 34.04 -17.75
CA LYS A 428 13.84 35.00 -18.68
C LYS A 428 14.06 36.44 -18.24
N ARG A 429 13.89 36.74 -16.94
CA ARG A 429 14.16 38.10 -16.41
C ARG A 429 15.61 38.51 -16.52
N ALA A 430 16.53 37.55 -16.30
CA ALA A 430 17.98 37.80 -16.45
C ALA A 430 18.35 38.06 -17.92
N GLU A 431 17.80 37.30 -18.86
CA GLU A 431 17.97 37.50 -20.30
C GLU A 431 17.45 38.86 -20.73
N GLN A 432 16.24 39.24 -20.33
CA GLN A 432 15.64 40.56 -20.63
C GLN A 432 16.48 41.71 -20.07
N LYS A 433 17.06 41.58 -18.86
CA LYS A 433 17.94 42.61 -18.31
C LYS A 433 19.28 42.69 -19.08
N ARG A 434 19.79 41.58 -19.57
CA ARG A 434 21.01 41.60 -20.39
C ARG A 434 20.81 42.26 -21.73
N ASP A 435 19.65 42.03 -22.37
CA ASP A 435 19.31 42.66 -23.67
C ASP A 435 18.99 44.13 -23.56
N GLN A 436 18.73 44.64 -22.36
CA GLN A 436 18.47 46.07 -22.08
C GLN A 436 19.72 46.87 -21.68
N LEU A 437 20.86 46.22 -21.49
CA LEU A 437 22.13 46.90 -21.23
C LEU A 437 22.65 47.49 -22.57
N PRO A 438 22.93 48.81 -22.67
CA PRO A 438 23.50 49.38 -23.86
C PRO A 438 24.85 48.77 -24.14
N ALA A 439 25.09 48.44 -25.41
CA ALA A 439 26.43 47.96 -25.85
C ALA A 439 27.45 49.06 -25.50
N THR A 440 28.30 48.81 -24.51
CA THR A 440 29.42 49.68 -24.20
C THR A 440 30.38 49.60 -25.39
N THR A 441 30.41 50.67 -26.17
CA THR A 441 31.41 50.99 -27.21
C THR A 441 32.76 51.21 -26.56
#